data_85afd5e5f3e2c09ef9f755720f554cda
#
_entry.id   85afd5e5f3e2c09ef9f755720f554cda
#
_cell.length_a   1.000
_cell.length_b   1.000
_cell.length_c   1.000
_cell.angle_alpha   90.00
_cell.angle_beta   90.00
_cell.angle_gamma   90.00
#
_symmetry.space_group_name_H-M   'P 1'
#
loop_
_entity.id
_entity.type
_entity.pdbx_description
1 polymer ?
#
loop_
_entity_poly.entity_id
_entity_poly.type
_entity_poly.pdbx_seq_one_letter_code
_entity_poly.pdbx_strand_id
1 'polypeptide(L)'
;MTTLVARDYRGALEFLRAAYENEEPAPFPTHVLGVLRGLIPSSIVTYREWDDCSGSYAHWASGVDIEDVEQIWDRYPAVRSQDPLPGVCPRGDARVPTGTAFQFSDFLSQRRFRRLELYHDVCRPVGTNYVMKLFLPLDGRSGGFVLESERRDFTPRDRGVLDLLAPHLVLVRRRKQAEASASEHSDALTALTLRERQVLGLVAGGLTNREIAIALVVAPGTVRKHLDNVYRKLSVRSRAEAVAVTRITRSSGSV
;
A
#
# COMPACT_ATOMS: atom_id res chain seq x y z
N MET A 1 2.97 -27.18 12.50
CA MET A 1 2.06 -26.01 12.55
C MET A 1 1.98 -25.56 14.00
N THR A 2 2.26 -24.30 14.28
CA THR A 2 2.11 -23.74 15.64
C THR A 2 0.64 -23.52 15.92
N THR A 3 0.15 -24.06 17.04
CA THR A 3 -1.24 -23.83 17.46
C THR A 3 -1.36 -22.46 18.09
N LEU A 4 -2.11 -21.56 17.45
CA LEU A 4 -2.51 -20.28 18.02
C LEU A 4 -3.60 -20.51 19.08
N VAL A 5 -3.61 -19.69 20.11
CA VAL A 5 -4.59 -19.78 21.20
C VAL A 5 -5.63 -18.65 21.13
N ALA A 6 -6.73 -18.76 21.86
CA ALA A 6 -7.84 -17.79 21.83
C ALA A 6 -7.40 -16.31 21.98
N ARG A 7 -6.36 -16.06 22.79
CA ARG A 7 -5.78 -14.72 22.97
C ARG A 7 -5.19 -14.17 21.65
N ASP A 8 -4.56 -15.02 20.85
CA ASP A 8 -3.93 -14.61 19.60
C ASP A 8 -4.98 -14.21 18.56
N TYR A 9 -6.05 -14.98 18.46
CA TYR A 9 -7.19 -14.64 17.59
C TYR A 9 -7.89 -13.35 18.02
N ARG A 10 -8.04 -13.12 19.35
CA ARG A 10 -8.62 -11.88 19.85
C ARG A 10 -7.76 -10.68 19.49
N GLY A 11 -6.44 -10.75 19.72
CA GLY A 11 -5.53 -9.67 19.34
C GLY A 11 -5.47 -9.45 17.83
N ALA A 12 -5.55 -10.51 17.03
CA ALA A 12 -5.64 -10.40 15.57
C ALA A 12 -6.93 -9.67 15.14
N LEU A 13 -8.07 -9.96 15.77
CA LEU A 13 -9.34 -9.27 15.51
C LEU A 13 -9.30 -7.79 15.94
N GLU A 14 -8.67 -7.48 17.08
CA GLU A 14 -8.46 -6.09 17.53
C GLU A 14 -7.61 -5.30 16.52
N PHE A 15 -6.53 -5.90 16.05
CA PHE A 15 -5.70 -5.29 15.00
C PHE A 15 -6.48 -5.09 13.70
N LEU A 16 -7.21 -6.10 13.23
CA LEU A 16 -8.01 -5.99 12.01
C LEU A 16 -9.09 -4.91 12.15
N ARG A 17 -9.74 -4.83 13.31
CA ARG A 17 -10.70 -3.76 13.58
C ARG A 17 -10.04 -2.39 13.43
N ALA A 18 -8.90 -2.16 14.09
CA ALA A 18 -8.17 -0.90 13.97
C ALA A 18 -7.77 -0.57 12.52
N ALA A 19 -7.36 -1.59 11.75
CA ALA A 19 -6.98 -1.42 10.35
C ALA A 19 -8.18 -1.12 9.43
N TYR A 20 -9.34 -1.75 9.67
CA TYR A 20 -10.56 -1.51 8.88
C TYR A 20 -11.30 -0.22 9.27
N GLU A 21 -11.26 0.17 10.54
CA GLU A 21 -11.87 1.43 11.04
C GLU A 21 -10.97 2.65 10.80
N ASN A 22 -9.74 2.45 10.31
CA ASN A 22 -8.82 3.54 10.01
C ASN A 22 -9.36 4.44 8.89
N GLU A 23 -9.53 5.74 9.19
CA GLU A 23 -9.99 6.76 8.24
C GLU A 23 -8.83 7.53 7.58
N GLU A 24 -7.61 7.42 8.09
CA GLU A 24 -6.45 8.06 7.49
C GLU A 24 -6.16 7.52 6.08
N PRO A 25 -5.60 8.36 5.17
CA PRO A 25 -5.20 7.93 3.83
C PRO A 25 -4.17 6.79 3.83
N ALA A 26 -3.30 6.77 4.85
CA ALA A 26 -2.30 5.73 5.04
C ALA A 26 -2.98 4.36 5.27
N PRO A 27 -2.55 3.29 4.60
CA PRO A 27 -3.17 1.98 4.77
C PRO A 27 -2.94 1.40 6.18
N PHE A 28 -1.77 1.67 6.76
CA PHE A 28 -1.39 1.23 8.11
C PHE A 28 -0.64 2.36 8.82
N PRO A 29 -1.35 3.38 9.34
CA PRO A 29 -0.71 4.49 10.05
C PRO A 29 -0.08 4.04 11.38
N THR A 30 0.70 4.91 11.99
CA THR A 30 1.48 4.63 13.20
C THR A 30 0.68 4.00 14.33
N HIS A 31 -0.57 4.45 14.56
CA HIS A 31 -1.42 3.88 15.61
C HIS A 31 -1.85 2.43 15.31
N VAL A 32 -2.16 2.11 14.05
CA VAL A 32 -2.50 0.74 13.61
C VAL A 32 -1.26 -0.17 13.75
N LEU A 33 -0.08 0.31 13.30
CA LEU A 33 1.17 -0.43 13.48
C LEU A 33 1.50 -0.62 14.97
N GLY A 34 1.10 0.32 15.84
CA GLY A 34 1.22 0.22 17.30
C GLY A 34 0.43 -0.96 17.87
N VAL A 35 -0.78 -1.21 17.36
CA VAL A 35 -1.58 -2.39 17.76
C VAL A 35 -0.87 -3.69 17.33
N LEU A 36 -0.33 -3.75 16.12
CA LEU A 36 0.43 -4.92 15.64
C LEU A 36 1.69 -5.15 16.49
N ARG A 37 2.39 -4.06 16.86
CA ARG A 37 3.56 -4.11 17.74
C ARG A 37 3.24 -4.68 19.13
N GLY A 38 2.08 -4.39 19.66
CA GLY A 38 1.59 -4.96 20.93
C GLY A 38 1.20 -6.44 20.80
N LEU A 39 0.61 -6.83 19.66
CA LEU A 39 0.19 -8.20 19.39
C LEU A 39 1.37 -9.14 19.16
N ILE A 40 2.34 -8.69 18.36
CA ILE A 40 3.61 -9.36 18.10
C ILE A 40 4.70 -8.51 18.75
N PRO A 41 5.21 -8.92 19.95
CA PRO A 41 6.17 -8.12 20.70
C PRO A 41 7.40 -7.76 19.87
N SER A 42 7.46 -6.51 19.44
CA SER A 42 8.49 -5.94 18.57
C SER A 42 8.95 -4.59 19.14
N SER A 43 10.18 -4.20 18.89
CA SER A 43 10.68 -2.85 19.20
C SER A 43 10.15 -1.86 18.17
N ILE A 44 10.22 -2.24 16.91
CA ILE A 44 9.79 -1.43 15.76
C ILE A 44 8.90 -2.28 14.86
N VAL A 45 7.87 -1.68 14.31
CA VAL A 45 7.06 -2.23 13.21
C VAL A 45 6.97 -1.18 12.12
N THR A 46 7.35 -1.55 10.90
CA THR A 46 7.28 -0.69 9.72
C THR A 46 6.42 -1.34 8.66
N TYR A 47 5.58 -0.57 7.99
CA TYR A 47 4.95 -0.94 6.73
C TYR A 47 5.55 -0.09 5.62
N ARG A 48 5.87 -0.71 4.49
CA ARG A 48 6.54 -0.07 3.36
C ARG A 48 5.88 -0.44 2.06
N GLU A 49 5.80 0.54 1.15
CA GLU A 49 5.38 0.32 -0.23
C GLU A 49 6.38 0.92 -1.20
N TRP A 50 6.54 0.24 -2.31
CA TRP A 50 7.35 0.69 -3.43
C TRP A 50 6.53 0.61 -4.71
N ASP A 51 6.48 1.69 -5.46
CA ASP A 51 5.86 1.73 -6.78
C ASP A 51 6.92 1.40 -7.83
N ASP A 52 6.75 0.26 -8.50
CA ASP A 52 7.72 -0.26 -9.46
C ASP A 52 7.80 0.58 -10.74
N CYS A 53 6.76 1.36 -11.05
CA CYS A 53 6.69 2.19 -12.25
C CYS A 53 7.31 3.58 -12.03
N SER A 54 6.97 4.25 -10.93
CA SER A 54 7.45 5.59 -10.62
C SER A 54 8.76 5.60 -9.84
N GLY A 55 9.12 4.47 -9.22
CA GLY A 55 10.22 4.38 -8.25
C GLY A 55 9.92 5.11 -6.93
N SER A 56 8.68 5.55 -6.72
CA SER A 56 8.29 6.22 -5.49
C SER A 56 8.20 5.22 -4.33
N TYR A 57 8.49 5.73 -3.15
CA TYR A 57 8.55 4.96 -1.92
C TYR A 57 7.69 5.63 -0.84
N ALA A 58 6.94 4.84 -0.10
CA ALA A 58 6.19 5.30 1.06
C ALA A 58 6.40 4.34 2.23
N HIS A 59 6.49 4.89 3.46
CA HIS A 59 6.63 4.09 4.65
C HIS A 59 5.90 4.70 5.84
N TRP A 60 5.54 3.84 6.79
CA TRP A 60 4.93 4.18 8.07
C TRP A 60 5.56 3.30 9.15
N ALA A 61 5.77 3.86 10.32
CA ALA A 61 6.47 3.17 11.40
C ALA A 61 5.81 3.38 12.75
N SER A 62 6.03 2.44 13.67
CA SER A 62 5.70 2.54 15.09
C SER A 62 6.86 2.01 15.93
N GLY A 63 7.22 2.74 16.99
CA GLY A 63 8.33 2.41 17.88
C GLY A 63 9.66 3.06 17.54
N VAL A 64 9.69 3.91 16.52
CA VAL A 64 10.84 4.69 16.09
C VAL A 64 10.34 6.00 15.47
N ASP A 65 11.13 7.06 15.54
CA ASP A 65 10.84 8.32 14.87
C ASP A 65 11.04 8.21 13.35
N ILE A 66 10.22 8.91 12.59
CA ILE A 66 10.23 8.82 11.13
C ILE A 66 11.58 9.29 10.55
N GLU A 67 12.18 10.31 11.16
CA GLU A 67 13.49 10.86 10.76
C GLU A 67 14.60 9.82 10.90
N ASP A 68 14.57 8.99 11.95
CA ASP A 68 15.51 7.89 12.11
C ASP A 68 15.33 6.82 11.04
N VAL A 69 14.08 6.55 10.65
CA VAL A 69 13.77 5.60 9.57
C VAL A 69 14.30 6.10 8.23
N GLU A 70 14.16 7.39 7.93
CA GLU A 70 14.67 8.00 6.69
C GLU A 70 16.20 7.93 6.61
N GLN A 71 16.91 8.29 7.69
CA GLN A 71 18.36 8.20 7.75
C GLN A 71 18.89 6.77 7.53
N ILE A 72 18.19 5.77 8.07
CA ILE A 72 18.52 4.37 7.88
C ILE A 72 18.28 3.97 6.42
N TRP A 73 17.18 4.45 5.85
CA TRP A 73 16.81 4.13 4.49
C TRP A 73 17.80 4.66 3.46
N ASP A 74 18.39 5.81 3.71
CA ASP A 74 19.45 6.37 2.86
C ASP A 74 20.70 5.47 2.80
N ARG A 75 20.99 4.72 3.87
CA ARG A 75 22.12 3.77 3.94
C ARG A 75 21.79 2.39 3.36
N TYR A 76 20.53 1.97 3.45
CA TYR A 76 20.12 0.63 3.06
C TYR A 76 20.46 0.24 1.61
N PRO A 77 20.36 1.10 0.57
CA PRO A 77 20.71 0.74 -0.80
C PRO A 77 22.14 0.22 -0.95
N ALA A 78 23.09 0.75 -0.21
CA ALA A 78 24.50 0.35 -0.27
C ALA A 78 24.73 -1.08 0.27
N VAL A 79 23.97 -1.50 1.26
CA VAL A 79 24.12 -2.79 1.96
C VAL A 79 23.00 -3.80 1.64
N ARG A 80 22.08 -3.42 0.78
CA ARG A 80 20.89 -4.21 0.41
C ARG A 80 21.22 -5.63 -0.07
N SER A 81 22.34 -5.81 -0.78
CA SER A 81 22.77 -7.11 -1.27
C SER A 81 23.09 -8.11 -0.15
N GLN A 82 23.29 -7.62 1.08
CA GLN A 82 23.56 -8.44 2.27
C GLN A 82 22.26 -8.84 3.00
N ASP A 83 21.11 -8.26 2.64
CA ASP A 83 19.81 -8.62 3.20
C ASP A 83 19.44 -10.03 2.73
N PRO A 84 19.25 -11.00 3.63
CA PRO A 84 18.88 -12.37 3.26
C PRO A 84 17.49 -12.45 2.63
N LEU A 85 16.67 -11.45 2.91
CA LEU A 85 15.37 -11.20 2.29
C LEU A 85 15.45 -9.78 1.70
N PRO A 86 16.06 -9.61 0.52
CA PRO A 86 16.14 -8.30 -0.11
C PRO A 86 14.74 -7.75 -0.16
N GLY A 87 14.54 -6.66 0.52
CA GLY A 87 13.24 -6.09 0.81
C GLY A 87 12.36 -5.98 -0.42
N VAL A 88 11.20 -5.43 -0.25
CA VAL A 88 10.29 -5.09 -1.33
C VAL A 88 11.09 -4.64 -2.54
N CYS A 89 11.38 -5.57 -3.45
CA CYS A 89 12.24 -5.29 -4.58
C CYS A 89 11.38 -4.81 -5.75
N PRO A 90 11.67 -3.63 -6.34
CA PRO A 90 10.93 -3.12 -7.48
C PRO A 90 10.94 -4.04 -8.72
N ARG A 91 11.77 -5.05 -8.74
CA ARG A 91 11.95 -5.92 -9.91
C ARG A 91 11.52 -7.36 -9.69
N GLY A 92 10.55 -7.59 -8.80
CA GLY A 92 9.86 -8.89 -8.69
C GLY A 92 10.81 -10.08 -8.74
N ASP A 93 11.77 -10.16 -7.81
CA ASP A 93 12.51 -11.41 -7.69
C ASP A 93 11.51 -12.49 -7.26
N ALA A 94 11.11 -13.32 -8.23
CA ALA A 94 10.10 -14.37 -8.08
C ALA A 94 10.44 -15.43 -7.01
N ARG A 95 11.52 -15.21 -6.26
CA ARG A 95 12.03 -16.12 -5.23
C ARG A 95 11.57 -15.79 -3.82
N VAL A 96 10.94 -14.63 -3.60
CA VAL A 96 10.42 -14.29 -2.27
C VAL A 96 8.95 -14.64 -2.21
N PRO A 97 8.55 -15.67 -1.45
CA PRO A 97 7.14 -16.01 -1.28
C PRO A 97 6.40 -14.84 -0.63
N THR A 98 5.24 -14.50 -1.20
CA THR A 98 4.34 -13.49 -0.64
C THR A 98 3.28 -14.14 0.24
N GLY A 99 2.79 -13.41 1.24
CA GLY A 99 1.73 -13.91 2.12
C GLY A 99 2.21 -14.86 3.22
N THR A 100 3.53 -15.04 3.38
CA THR A 100 4.15 -15.84 4.44
C THR A 100 5.26 -15.03 5.10
N ALA A 101 5.34 -15.09 6.42
CA ALA A 101 6.37 -14.40 7.18
C ALA A 101 7.69 -15.19 7.22
N PHE A 102 8.79 -14.48 7.10
CA PHE A 102 10.15 -15.00 7.19
C PHE A 102 10.96 -14.17 8.20
N GLN A 103 11.89 -14.83 8.86
CA GLN A 103 12.82 -14.13 9.74
C GLN A 103 14.28 -14.37 9.30
N PHE A 104 15.16 -13.45 9.67
CA PHE A 104 16.57 -13.53 9.28
C PHE A 104 17.25 -14.81 9.79
N SER A 105 16.84 -15.31 10.95
CA SER A 105 17.34 -16.57 11.51
C SER A 105 16.96 -17.82 10.71
N ASP A 106 16.02 -17.74 9.76
CA ASP A 106 15.75 -18.83 8.82
C ASP A 106 16.91 -19.03 7.81
N PHE A 107 17.70 -17.99 7.55
CA PHE A 107 18.71 -17.96 6.48
C PHE A 107 20.13 -17.86 7.00
N LEU A 108 20.34 -17.24 8.16
CA LEU A 108 21.68 -17.02 8.71
C LEU A 108 21.67 -16.99 10.24
N SER A 109 22.76 -17.46 10.81
CA SER A 109 22.93 -17.40 12.27
C SER A 109 23.11 -15.97 12.76
N GLN A 110 22.72 -15.69 14.01
CA GLN A 110 22.90 -14.40 14.66
C GLN A 110 24.37 -13.92 14.63
N ARG A 111 25.33 -14.86 14.79
CA ARG A 111 26.76 -14.55 14.69
C ARG A 111 27.14 -14.05 13.28
N ARG A 112 26.56 -14.63 12.22
CA ARG A 112 26.81 -14.21 10.83
C ARG A 112 26.14 -12.86 10.56
N PHE A 113 24.90 -12.68 11.00
CA PHE A 113 24.17 -11.42 10.85
C PHE A 113 24.93 -10.23 11.43
N ARG A 114 25.44 -10.36 12.66
CA ARG A 114 26.22 -9.31 13.35
C ARG A 114 27.55 -8.95 12.68
N ARG A 115 28.00 -9.68 11.67
CA ARG A 115 29.20 -9.39 10.89
C ARG A 115 28.92 -8.63 9.60
N LEU A 116 27.65 -8.48 9.22
CA LEU A 116 27.25 -7.78 8.00
C LEU A 116 27.31 -6.26 8.23
N GLU A 117 27.68 -5.53 7.18
CA GLU A 117 27.53 -4.06 7.16
C GLU A 117 26.07 -3.67 7.34
N LEU A 118 25.13 -4.44 6.77
CA LEU A 118 23.69 -4.30 7.01
C LEU A 118 23.35 -4.21 8.51
N TYR A 119 23.98 -5.02 9.35
CA TYR A 119 23.76 -4.95 10.79
C TYR A 119 24.33 -3.66 11.38
N HIS A 120 25.55 -3.29 11.02
CA HIS A 120 26.25 -2.15 11.61
C HIS A 120 25.65 -0.81 11.20
N ASP A 121 25.28 -0.68 9.92
CA ASP A 121 24.86 0.59 9.33
C ASP A 121 23.36 0.83 9.41
N VAL A 122 22.55 -0.25 9.46
CA VAL A 122 21.10 -0.17 9.39
C VAL A 122 20.44 -0.64 10.69
N CYS A 123 20.76 -1.83 11.18
CA CYS A 123 20.03 -2.46 12.27
C CYS A 123 20.48 -2.01 13.65
N ARG A 124 21.79 -1.98 13.88
CA ARG A 124 22.39 -1.64 15.19
C ARG A 124 22.06 -0.22 15.66
N PRO A 125 22.05 0.83 14.80
CA PRO A 125 21.73 2.19 15.23
C PRO A 125 20.37 2.33 15.89
N VAL A 126 19.39 1.50 15.47
CA VAL A 126 18.03 1.48 16.04
C VAL A 126 17.80 0.33 17.01
N GLY A 127 18.86 -0.33 17.47
CA GLY A 127 18.77 -1.40 18.46
C GLY A 127 18.23 -2.72 17.90
N THR A 128 18.15 -2.91 16.60
CA THR A 128 17.59 -4.11 15.98
C THR A 128 18.59 -5.28 15.98
N ASN A 129 18.22 -6.38 16.63
CA ASN A 129 18.98 -7.62 16.63
C ASN A 129 18.27 -8.75 15.85
N TYR A 130 16.96 -8.70 15.72
CA TYR A 130 16.14 -9.74 15.08
C TYR A 130 15.13 -9.07 14.14
N VAL A 131 14.94 -9.67 12.97
CA VAL A 131 14.08 -9.13 11.91
C VAL A 131 13.15 -10.22 11.40
N MET A 132 11.87 -9.90 11.29
CA MET A 132 10.86 -10.71 10.61
C MET A 132 10.17 -9.85 9.54
N LYS A 133 9.97 -10.42 8.35
CA LYS A 133 9.35 -9.74 7.21
C LYS A 133 8.16 -10.50 6.68
N LEU A 134 7.16 -9.78 6.22
CA LEU A 134 6.02 -10.30 5.45
C LEU A 134 5.88 -9.47 4.18
N PHE A 135 6.00 -10.10 3.03
CA PHE A 135 5.74 -9.45 1.73
C PHE A 135 4.29 -9.70 1.30
N LEU A 136 3.63 -8.64 0.83
CA LEU A 136 2.27 -8.70 0.34
C LEU A 136 2.24 -8.77 -1.19
N PRO A 137 1.36 -9.60 -1.79
CA PRO A 137 1.12 -9.58 -3.23
C PRO A 137 0.28 -8.35 -3.58
N LEU A 138 0.92 -7.30 -4.09
CA LEU A 138 0.27 -6.06 -4.51
C LEU A 138 0.38 -5.91 -6.03
N ASP A 139 -0.71 -5.50 -6.67
CA ASP A 139 -0.76 -5.32 -8.12
C ASP A 139 0.04 -4.08 -8.55
N GLY A 140 1.14 -4.27 -9.30
CA GLY A 140 2.02 -3.19 -9.81
C GLY A 140 2.82 -2.45 -8.73
N ARG A 141 2.81 -2.94 -7.51
CA ARG A 141 3.58 -2.41 -6.38
C ARG A 141 4.13 -3.56 -5.55
N SER A 142 5.21 -3.29 -4.88
CA SER A 142 5.74 -4.18 -3.86
C SER A 142 5.49 -3.58 -2.49
N GLY A 143 5.09 -4.38 -1.53
CA GLY A 143 4.83 -3.88 -0.17
C GLY A 143 4.99 -4.95 0.88
N GLY A 144 5.19 -4.52 2.12
CA GLY A 144 5.33 -5.48 3.21
C GLY A 144 5.57 -4.86 4.57
N PHE A 145 5.50 -5.73 5.55
CA PHE A 145 5.78 -5.42 6.94
C PHE A 145 7.19 -5.87 7.31
N VAL A 146 7.86 -5.05 8.10
CA VAL A 146 9.11 -5.38 8.77
C VAL A 146 8.90 -5.21 10.27
N LEU A 147 9.09 -6.30 11.01
CA LEU A 147 9.03 -6.33 12.47
C LEU A 147 10.44 -6.52 12.98
N GLU A 148 10.84 -5.71 13.92
CA GLU A 148 12.20 -5.67 14.45
C GLU A 148 12.18 -5.82 15.97
N SER A 149 13.12 -6.57 16.52
CA SER A 149 13.23 -6.82 17.95
C SER A 149 14.68 -6.68 18.42
N GLU A 150 14.85 -6.00 19.54
CA GLU A 150 16.14 -5.88 20.23
C GLU A 150 16.49 -7.12 21.06
N ARG A 151 15.49 -7.66 21.77
CA ARG A 151 15.73 -8.57 22.91
C ARG A 151 15.69 -10.05 22.56
N ARG A 152 14.79 -10.46 21.66
CA ARG A 152 14.59 -11.87 21.33
C ARG A 152 14.18 -12.06 19.88
N ASP A 153 14.46 -13.23 19.37
CA ASP A 153 13.96 -13.66 18.06
C ASP A 153 12.44 -13.92 18.10
N PHE A 154 11.85 -13.87 16.94
CA PHE A 154 10.43 -14.14 16.79
C PHE A 154 10.13 -15.63 16.96
N THR A 155 9.07 -15.93 17.67
CA THR A 155 8.64 -17.31 17.92
C THR A 155 7.80 -17.86 16.77
N PRO A 156 7.63 -19.19 16.69
CA PRO A 156 6.66 -19.76 15.76
C PRO A 156 5.23 -19.24 15.95
N ARG A 157 4.86 -18.81 17.17
CA ARG A 157 3.58 -18.14 17.45
C ARG A 157 3.53 -16.76 16.78
N ASP A 158 4.58 -15.97 16.89
CA ASP A 158 4.63 -14.62 16.31
C ASP A 158 4.50 -14.68 14.78
N ARG A 159 5.21 -15.63 14.16
CA ARG A 159 5.09 -15.93 12.73
C ARG A 159 3.67 -16.36 12.37
N GLY A 160 3.09 -17.31 13.10
CA GLY A 160 1.73 -17.81 12.84
C GLY A 160 0.66 -16.72 12.94
N VAL A 161 0.81 -15.74 13.84
CA VAL A 161 -0.08 -14.57 13.93
C VAL A 161 0.06 -13.69 12.69
N LEU A 162 1.29 -13.42 12.23
CA LEU A 162 1.52 -12.59 11.06
C LEU A 162 1.02 -13.28 9.77
N ASP A 163 1.22 -14.59 9.65
CA ASP A 163 0.70 -15.40 8.54
C ASP A 163 -0.85 -15.42 8.51
N LEU A 164 -1.49 -15.50 9.70
CA LEU A 164 -2.95 -15.41 9.83
C LEU A 164 -3.48 -14.06 9.32
N LEU A 165 -2.76 -12.99 9.60
CA LEU A 165 -3.15 -11.63 9.20
C LEU A 165 -2.91 -11.36 7.70
N ALA A 166 -1.95 -12.02 7.07
CA ALA A 166 -1.48 -11.72 5.72
C ALA A 166 -2.59 -11.54 4.66
N PRO A 167 -3.59 -12.44 4.52
CA PRO A 167 -4.66 -12.26 3.54
C PRO A 167 -5.53 -11.02 3.82
N HIS A 168 -5.75 -10.69 5.08
CA HIS A 168 -6.53 -9.52 5.49
C HIS A 168 -5.77 -8.21 5.24
N LEU A 169 -4.45 -8.20 5.43
CA LEU A 169 -3.59 -7.05 5.15
C LEU A 169 -3.66 -6.65 3.67
N VAL A 170 -3.70 -7.63 2.77
CA VAL A 170 -3.92 -7.39 1.33
C VAL A 170 -5.27 -6.73 1.08
N LEU A 171 -6.33 -7.20 1.74
CA LEU A 171 -7.68 -6.66 1.57
C LEU A 171 -7.78 -5.22 2.10
N VAL A 172 -7.22 -4.94 3.29
CA VAL A 172 -7.15 -3.58 3.85
C VAL A 172 -6.44 -2.64 2.87
N ARG A 173 -5.29 -3.08 2.34
CA ARG A 173 -4.52 -2.26 1.40
C ARG A 173 -5.27 -1.99 0.11
N ARG A 174 -5.91 -3.01 -0.49
CA ARG A 174 -6.73 -2.86 -1.70
C ARG A 174 -7.90 -1.91 -1.47
N ARG A 175 -8.56 -2.02 -0.33
CA ARG A 175 -9.65 -1.10 0.04
C ARG A 175 -9.15 0.35 0.09
N LYS A 176 -8.04 0.62 0.78
CA LYS A 176 -7.45 1.97 0.86
C LYS A 176 -7.05 2.52 -0.51
N GLN A 177 -6.54 1.67 -1.38
CA GLN A 177 -6.23 2.07 -2.75
C GLN A 177 -7.49 2.45 -3.54
N ALA A 178 -8.56 1.67 -3.39
CA ALA A 178 -9.83 1.99 -4.05
C ALA A 178 -10.45 3.29 -3.51
N GLU A 179 -10.38 3.54 -2.19
CA GLU A 179 -10.81 4.78 -1.55
C GLU A 179 -10.04 5.99 -2.09
N ALA A 180 -8.70 5.90 -2.16
CA ALA A 180 -7.83 6.95 -2.69
C ALA A 180 -8.16 7.25 -4.16
N SER A 181 -8.27 6.21 -4.99
CA SER A 181 -8.64 6.38 -6.41
C SER A 181 -10.04 6.99 -6.58
N ALA A 182 -11.00 6.63 -5.74
CA ALA A 182 -12.34 7.20 -5.77
C ALA A 182 -12.33 8.69 -5.38
N SER A 183 -11.53 9.06 -4.38
CA SER A 183 -11.34 10.47 -3.97
C SER A 183 -10.71 11.29 -5.10
N GLU A 184 -9.60 10.83 -5.68
CA GLU A 184 -8.94 11.49 -6.81
C GLU A 184 -9.89 11.71 -8.00
N HIS A 185 -10.70 10.69 -8.33
CA HIS A 185 -11.71 10.81 -9.40
C HIS A 185 -12.83 11.79 -9.03
N SER A 186 -13.27 11.83 -7.77
CA SER A 186 -14.26 12.79 -7.29
C SER A 186 -13.76 14.22 -7.44
N ASP A 187 -12.51 14.48 -7.00
CA ASP A 187 -11.88 15.79 -7.11
C ASP A 187 -11.69 16.20 -8.58
N ALA A 188 -11.27 15.27 -9.42
CA ALA A 188 -11.15 15.51 -10.85
C ALA A 188 -12.49 15.83 -11.52
N LEU A 189 -13.58 15.18 -11.10
CA LEU A 189 -14.94 15.49 -11.57
C LEU A 189 -15.42 16.87 -11.11
N THR A 190 -15.09 17.28 -9.89
CA THR A 190 -15.43 18.64 -9.40
C THR A 190 -14.66 19.73 -10.14
N ALA A 191 -13.46 19.43 -10.61
CA ALA A 191 -12.63 20.35 -11.42
C ALA A 191 -13.12 20.52 -12.87
N LEU A 192 -14.12 19.76 -13.32
CA LEU A 192 -14.72 19.93 -14.63
C LEU A 192 -15.61 21.18 -14.63
N THR A 193 -15.53 21.96 -15.73
CA THR A 193 -16.46 23.05 -15.99
C THR A 193 -17.88 22.50 -16.19
N LEU A 194 -18.89 23.35 -16.05
CA LEU A 194 -20.29 22.98 -16.29
C LEU A 194 -20.47 22.33 -17.68
N ARG A 195 -19.80 22.87 -18.70
CA ARG A 195 -19.88 22.36 -20.08
C ARG A 195 -19.21 21.00 -20.24
N GLU A 196 -18.05 20.79 -19.63
CA GLU A 196 -17.36 19.50 -19.62
C GLU A 196 -18.18 18.43 -18.90
N ARG A 197 -18.84 18.77 -17.79
CA ARG A 197 -19.78 17.87 -17.08
C ARG A 197 -20.99 17.51 -17.92
N GLN A 198 -21.59 18.47 -18.64
CA GLN A 198 -22.69 18.19 -19.57
C GLN A 198 -22.28 17.21 -20.66
N VAL A 199 -21.13 17.47 -21.31
CA VAL A 199 -20.60 16.58 -22.34
C VAL A 199 -20.33 15.19 -21.80
N LEU A 200 -19.67 15.08 -20.64
CA LEU A 200 -19.37 13.80 -19.99
C LEU A 200 -20.66 13.03 -19.61
N GLY A 201 -21.69 13.71 -19.12
CA GLY A 201 -22.98 13.10 -18.82
C GLY A 201 -23.66 12.48 -20.05
N LEU A 202 -23.62 13.17 -21.19
CA LEU A 202 -24.17 12.67 -22.46
C LEU A 202 -23.33 11.50 -22.99
N VAL A 203 -21.99 11.54 -22.82
CA VAL A 203 -21.09 10.42 -23.15
C VAL A 203 -21.43 9.20 -22.31
N ALA A 204 -21.67 9.38 -21.02
CA ALA A 204 -22.07 8.30 -20.12
C ALA A 204 -23.47 7.73 -20.47
N GLY A 205 -24.33 8.54 -21.08
CA GLY A 205 -25.58 8.12 -21.68
C GLY A 205 -25.47 7.39 -23.02
N GLY A 206 -24.24 7.21 -23.55
CA GLY A 206 -23.99 6.45 -24.77
C GLY A 206 -24.05 7.26 -26.07
N LEU A 207 -24.30 8.58 -26.04
CA LEU A 207 -24.43 9.41 -27.23
C LEU A 207 -23.10 9.57 -27.96
N THR A 208 -23.15 9.54 -29.28
CA THR A 208 -21.97 9.85 -30.14
C THR A 208 -21.67 11.36 -30.11
N ASN A 209 -20.46 11.74 -30.52
CA ASN A 209 -20.07 13.16 -30.57
C ASN A 209 -20.99 14.00 -31.46
N ARG A 210 -21.57 13.40 -32.51
CA ARG A 210 -22.51 14.06 -33.40
C ARG A 210 -23.87 14.32 -32.70
N GLU A 211 -24.37 13.33 -31.98
CA GLU A 211 -25.61 13.47 -31.20
C GLU A 211 -25.44 14.47 -30.04
N ILE A 212 -24.30 14.46 -29.37
CA ILE A 212 -23.95 15.45 -28.34
C ILE A 212 -23.89 16.86 -28.94
N ALA A 213 -23.29 17.00 -30.12
CA ALA A 213 -23.23 18.29 -30.82
C ALA A 213 -24.61 18.86 -31.11
N ILE A 214 -25.53 18.00 -31.57
CA ILE A 214 -26.94 18.37 -31.79
C ILE A 214 -27.61 18.74 -30.48
N ALA A 215 -27.50 17.89 -29.46
CA ALA A 215 -28.14 18.11 -28.14
C ALA A 215 -27.66 19.39 -27.44
N LEU A 216 -26.42 19.78 -27.66
CA LEU A 216 -25.81 20.95 -27.03
C LEU A 216 -25.73 22.18 -27.95
N VAL A 217 -26.23 22.07 -29.16
CA VAL A 217 -26.26 23.14 -30.20
C VAL A 217 -24.84 23.71 -30.43
N VAL A 218 -23.88 22.82 -30.69
CA VAL A 218 -22.46 23.17 -30.97
C VAL A 218 -21.94 22.37 -32.17
N ALA A 219 -20.77 22.75 -32.69
CA ALA A 219 -20.09 21.96 -33.71
C ALA A 219 -19.49 20.65 -33.14
N PRO A 220 -19.47 19.53 -33.92
CA PRO A 220 -18.86 18.28 -33.44
C PRO A 220 -17.38 18.43 -33.01
N GLY A 221 -16.63 19.34 -33.65
CA GLY A 221 -15.25 19.67 -33.27
C GLY A 221 -15.15 20.30 -31.88
N THR A 222 -16.16 21.07 -31.46
CA THR A 222 -16.24 21.65 -30.10
C THR A 222 -16.46 20.57 -29.06
N VAL A 223 -17.31 19.56 -29.35
CA VAL A 223 -17.50 18.40 -28.46
C VAL A 223 -16.19 17.64 -28.28
N ARG A 224 -15.44 17.42 -29.36
CA ARG A 224 -14.13 16.75 -29.31
C ARG A 224 -13.16 17.51 -28.40
N LYS A 225 -13.07 18.84 -28.55
CA LYS A 225 -12.21 19.67 -27.69
C LYS A 225 -12.59 19.59 -26.21
N HIS A 226 -13.90 19.57 -25.91
CA HIS A 226 -14.36 19.37 -24.53
C HIS A 226 -13.98 17.98 -24.00
N LEU A 227 -14.10 16.92 -24.81
CA LEU A 227 -13.69 15.58 -24.43
C LEU A 227 -12.18 15.45 -24.21
N ASP A 228 -11.36 16.05 -25.04
CA ASP A 228 -9.91 16.07 -24.86
C ASP A 228 -9.54 16.75 -23.52
N ASN A 229 -10.22 17.83 -23.16
CA ASN A 229 -10.05 18.48 -21.86
C ASN A 229 -10.53 17.61 -20.70
N VAL A 230 -11.68 16.94 -20.83
CA VAL A 230 -12.20 15.99 -19.85
C VAL A 230 -11.21 14.86 -19.64
N TYR A 231 -10.71 14.23 -20.70
CA TYR A 231 -9.76 13.11 -20.60
C TYR A 231 -8.47 13.52 -19.90
N ARG A 232 -7.97 14.71 -20.21
CA ARG A 232 -6.80 15.26 -19.52
C ARG A 232 -7.04 15.52 -18.04
N LYS A 233 -8.19 16.12 -17.66
CA LYS A 233 -8.53 16.43 -16.27
C LYS A 233 -8.81 15.19 -15.44
N LEU A 234 -9.42 14.16 -16.05
CA LEU A 234 -9.69 12.87 -15.40
C LEU A 234 -8.50 11.90 -15.48
N SER A 235 -7.39 12.30 -16.12
CA SER A 235 -6.21 11.43 -16.35
C SER A 235 -6.55 10.11 -17.03
N VAL A 236 -7.55 10.10 -17.93
CA VAL A 236 -8.00 8.92 -18.69
C VAL A 236 -7.59 9.03 -20.16
N ARG A 237 -7.45 7.89 -20.82
CA ARG A 237 -6.97 7.80 -22.22
C ARG A 237 -8.08 7.44 -23.21
N SER A 238 -9.23 7.04 -22.73
CA SER A 238 -10.30 6.55 -23.60
C SER A 238 -11.68 6.97 -23.11
N ARG A 239 -12.64 6.96 -24.06
CA ARG A 239 -14.06 7.18 -23.79
C ARG A 239 -14.61 6.18 -22.75
N ALA A 240 -14.21 4.90 -22.87
CA ALA A 240 -14.64 3.85 -21.97
C ALA A 240 -14.17 4.10 -20.53
N GLU A 241 -12.92 4.52 -20.37
CA GLU A 241 -12.36 4.91 -19.06
C GLU A 241 -13.11 6.11 -18.46
N ALA A 242 -13.39 7.15 -19.26
CA ALA A 242 -14.14 8.32 -18.78
C ALA A 242 -15.57 7.95 -18.30
N VAL A 243 -16.23 7.02 -18.99
CA VAL A 243 -17.53 6.49 -18.57
C VAL A 243 -17.41 5.66 -17.28
N ALA A 244 -16.36 4.86 -17.15
CA ALA A 244 -16.12 4.07 -15.94
C ALA A 244 -15.96 4.95 -14.69
N VAL A 245 -15.19 6.05 -14.79
CA VAL A 245 -15.03 7.03 -13.71
C VAL A 245 -16.38 7.59 -13.24
N THR A 246 -17.29 7.95 -14.16
CA THR A 246 -18.61 8.49 -13.79
C THR A 246 -19.52 7.47 -13.09
N ARG A 247 -19.33 6.18 -13.33
CA ARG A 247 -20.12 5.11 -12.68
C ARG A 247 -19.65 4.84 -11.26
N ILE A 248 -18.35 4.85 -11.02
CA ILE A 248 -17.76 4.63 -9.70
C ILE A 248 -18.27 5.69 -8.71
N THR A 249 -18.31 6.96 -9.12
CA THR A 249 -18.74 8.06 -8.26
C THR A 249 -20.24 8.04 -7.94
N ARG A 250 -21.07 7.49 -8.82
CA ARG A 250 -22.52 7.34 -8.55
C ARG A 250 -22.81 6.24 -7.54
N SER A 251 -21.99 5.20 -7.48
CA SER A 251 -22.16 4.09 -6.52
C SER A 251 -21.76 4.48 -5.10
N SER A 252 -20.86 5.46 -4.93
CA SER A 252 -20.38 5.92 -3.64
C SER A 252 -21.26 7.02 -2.99
N GLY A 253 -22.22 7.56 -3.72
CA GLY A 253 -23.11 8.64 -3.26
C GLY A 253 -24.52 8.20 -2.85
N SER A 254 -24.79 6.90 -2.76
CA SER A 254 -26.09 6.35 -2.35
C SER A 254 -25.93 5.54 -1.05
N VAL A 255 -25.76 6.24 0.07
CA VAL A 255 -26.01 5.73 1.43
C VAL A 255 -26.78 6.81 2.18
#